data_559014f68e0be9dadcd6f95082ec01d1
#
_entry.id   559014f68e0be9dadcd6f95082ec01d1
#
_cell.length_a   1.000
_cell.length_b   1.000
_cell.length_c   1.000
_cell.angle_alpha   90.00
_cell.angle_beta   90.00
_cell.angle_gamma   90.00
#
_symmetry.space_group_name_H-M   'P 1'
#
loop_
_entity.id
_entity.type
_entity.pdbx_description
1 polymer ?
#
loop_
_entity_poly.entity_id
_entity_poly.type
_entity_poly.pdbx_seq_one_letter_code
_entity_poly.pdbx_strand_id
1 'polypeptide(L)'
;MEKKKKRRRHRGLGFLILVMGVLIVCGVYQYREYGNIKDVMLKLIGQDPVIYQHVSEEIVEMDGKFYYQQLSEEEQTVYQELLQGLLEHVEQIHVHSQKPERVNELLVYVLNDYPEIFWSDGTASSTAYSGLQNYTSVMPGYLYTKEECEKKKTQIDMEVSECLSGISENASDYEKILYDYEYIVNQVDYDDAAEDNQNICSVFIGKKSVCAGYSKAMQYLMEKQGLFCTYVTGEVTESFSDGEGHKIPHAWNLVKCDGDYYYVDVTWGDPIFQESEEETENVMDDEIRDNISYDYMLCDDDELF
;
A
#
# COMPACT_ATOMS: atom_id res chain seq x y z
N MET A 1 61.78 -25.11 -41.72
CA MET A 1 60.37 -24.72 -41.53
C MET A 1 59.91 -24.78 -40.09
N GLU A 2 60.39 -25.62 -39.20
CA GLU A 2 59.96 -25.75 -37.78
C GLU A 2 60.21 -24.51 -36.89
N LYS A 3 61.35 -23.82 -37.04
CA LYS A 3 61.71 -22.65 -36.22
C LYS A 3 60.72 -21.44 -36.46
N LYS A 4 60.13 -21.28 -37.65
CA LYS A 4 59.15 -20.25 -37.92
C LYS A 4 57.76 -20.54 -37.34
N LYS A 5 57.37 -21.83 -37.21
CA LYS A 5 56.11 -22.28 -36.60
C LYS A 5 56.14 -22.08 -35.10
N LYS A 6 57.26 -22.36 -34.41
CA LYS A 6 57.46 -22.20 -32.98
C LYS A 6 57.42 -20.71 -32.58
N ARG A 7 58.03 -19.81 -33.37
CA ARG A 7 58.06 -18.36 -33.13
C ARG A 7 56.67 -17.69 -33.29
N ARG A 8 55.82 -18.18 -34.23
CA ARG A 8 54.41 -17.74 -34.39
C ARG A 8 53.55 -18.19 -33.24
N ARG A 9 53.74 -19.40 -32.67
CA ARG A 9 52.98 -19.93 -31.55
C ARG A 9 53.27 -19.16 -30.24
N HIS A 10 54.51 -18.76 -30.00
CA HIS A 10 54.88 -17.92 -28.85
C HIS A 10 54.36 -16.48 -28.97
N ARG A 11 54.27 -15.92 -30.18
CA ARG A 11 53.69 -14.59 -30.40
C ARG A 11 52.17 -14.59 -30.14
N GLY A 12 51.44 -15.63 -30.53
CA GLY A 12 50.03 -15.81 -30.23
C GLY A 12 49.78 -15.98 -28.74
N LEU A 13 50.59 -16.77 -28.04
CA LEU A 13 50.47 -16.97 -26.59
C LEU A 13 50.76 -15.67 -25.81
N GLY A 14 51.78 -14.91 -26.21
CA GLY A 14 52.09 -13.60 -25.61
C GLY A 14 50.98 -12.56 -25.78
N PHE A 15 50.35 -12.55 -26.97
CA PHE A 15 49.19 -11.69 -27.24
C PHE A 15 47.99 -12.09 -26.37
N LEU A 16 47.72 -13.39 -26.21
CA LEU A 16 46.65 -13.92 -25.40
C LEU A 16 46.82 -13.58 -23.92
N ILE A 17 48.07 -13.67 -23.41
CA ILE A 17 48.42 -13.30 -22.02
C ILE A 17 48.23 -11.78 -21.83
N LEU A 18 48.62 -10.98 -22.81
CA LEU A 18 48.45 -9.51 -22.75
C LEU A 18 46.97 -9.13 -22.72
N VAL A 19 46.14 -9.74 -23.58
CA VAL A 19 44.69 -9.52 -23.59
C VAL A 19 44.05 -9.95 -22.27
N MET A 20 44.43 -11.12 -21.73
CA MET A 20 43.95 -11.56 -20.41
C MET A 20 44.38 -10.59 -19.31
N GLY A 21 45.61 -10.12 -19.34
CA GLY A 21 46.08 -9.12 -18.36
C GLY A 21 45.30 -7.83 -18.40
N VAL A 22 44.97 -7.32 -19.59
CA VAL A 22 44.13 -6.12 -19.76
C VAL A 22 42.71 -6.39 -19.24
N LEU A 23 42.11 -7.54 -19.56
CA LEU A 23 40.78 -7.90 -19.07
C LEU A 23 40.73 -8.00 -17.54
N ILE A 24 41.79 -8.57 -16.92
CA ILE A 24 41.88 -8.65 -15.45
C ILE A 24 42.00 -7.25 -14.83
N VAL A 25 42.83 -6.34 -15.41
CA VAL A 25 42.98 -4.97 -14.91
C VAL A 25 41.67 -4.19 -15.06
N CYS A 26 41.02 -4.31 -16.22
CA CYS A 26 39.69 -3.69 -16.41
C CYS A 26 38.65 -4.26 -15.44
N GLY A 27 38.65 -5.58 -15.24
CA GLY A 27 37.76 -6.25 -14.31
C GLY A 27 37.97 -5.80 -12.85
N VAL A 28 39.25 -5.68 -12.41
CA VAL A 28 39.58 -5.19 -11.08
C VAL A 28 39.20 -3.70 -10.90
N TYR A 29 39.40 -2.89 -11.94
CA TYR A 29 38.99 -1.47 -11.89
C TYR A 29 37.48 -1.34 -11.76
N GLN A 30 36.73 -2.05 -12.59
CA GLN A 30 35.26 -2.05 -12.53
C GLN A 30 34.71 -2.69 -11.24
N TYR A 31 35.37 -3.77 -10.73
CA TYR A 31 35.00 -4.34 -9.43
C TYR A 31 35.15 -3.33 -8.29
N ARG A 32 36.19 -2.48 -8.33
CA ARG A 32 36.35 -1.40 -7.36
C ARG A 32 35.25 -0.34 -7.44
N GLU A 33 34.72 -0.09 -8.66
CA GLU A 33 33.68 0.89 -8.90
C GLU A 33 32.28 0.36 -8.55
N TYR A 34 31.99 -0.91 -8.89
CA TYR A 34 30.64 -1.50 -8.77
C TYR A 34 30.48 -2.45 -7.57
N GLY A 35 31.54 -2.82 -6.90
CA GLY A 35 31.51 -3.63 -5.68
C GLY A 35 31.19 -5.13 -5.84
N ASN A 36 30.70 -5.58 -7.02
CA ASN A 36 30.42 -7.00 -7.26
C ASN A 36 30.72 -7.43 -8.70
N ILE A 37 31.03 -8.74 -8.87
CA ILE A 37 31.41 -9.32 -10.16
C ILE A 37 30.24 -9.32 -11.17
N LYS A 38 29.00 -9.45 -10.68
CA LYS A 38 27.79 -9.50 -11.52
C LYS A 38 27.62 -8.18 -12.26
N ASP A 39 27.75 -7.06 -11.57
CA ASP A 39 27.59 -5.72 -12.15
C ASP A 39 28.70 -5.40 -13.14
N VAL A 40 29.94 -5.86 -12.85
CA VAL A 40 31.05 -5.81 -13.82
C VAL A 40 30.74 -6.58 -15.09
N MET A 41 30.16 -7.78 -14.97
CA MET A 41 29.77 -8.60 -16.13
C MET A 41 28.67 -7.94 -16.94
N LEU A 42 27.67 -7.35 -16.30
CA LEU A 42 26.58 -6.61 -16.96
C LEU A 42 27.12 -5.45 -17.81
N LYS A 43 27.99 -4.64 -17.23
CA LYS A 43 28.67 -3.54 -17.95
C LYS A 43 29.50 -3.99 -19.14
N LEU A 44 30.22 -5.13 -19.02
CA LEU A 44 31.01 -5.70 -20.12
C LEU A 44 30.16 -6.10 -21.34
N ILE A 45 28.90 -6.45 -21.13
CA ILE A 45 27.95 -6.79 -22.20
C ILE A 45 27.06 -5.59 -22.61
N GLY A 46 27.32 -4.40 -22.05
CA GLY A 46 26.59 -3.17 -22.39
C GLY A 46 25.22 -3.06 -21.69
N GLN A 47 25.03 -3.77 -20.56
CA GLN A 47 23.85 -3.67 -19.73
C GLN A 47 24.18 -2.91 -18.44
N ASP A 48 23.20 -2.12 -17.95
CA ASP A 48 23.30 -1.48 -16.66
C ASP A 48 22.74 -2.40 -15.55
N PRO A 49 23.36 -2.39 -14.36
CA PRO A 49 22.77 -3.04 -13.19
C PRO A 49 21.39 -2.45 -12.88
N VAL A 50 20.46 -3.32 -12.48
CA VAL A 50 19.15 -2.88 -11.98
C VAL A 50 19.36 -2.15 -10.66
N ILE A 51 18.77 -0.98 -10.56
CA ILE A 51 18.75 -0.20 -9.32
C ILE A 51 17.45 -0.53 -8.59
N TYR A 52 17.58 -1.10 -7.39
CA TYR A 52 16.48 -1.30 -6.47
C TYR A 52 16.37 -0.11 -5.52
N GLN A 53 15.17 0.17 -5.02
CA GLN A 53 15.00 1.17 -3.97
C GLN A 53 15.76 0.73 -2.72
N HIS A 54 16.45 1.68 -2.09
CA HIS A 54 17.10 1.42 -0.81
C HIS A 54 16.04 1.50 0.29
N VAL A 55 15.68 0.36 0.83
CA VAL A 55 14.73 0.29 1.94
C VAL A 55 15.35 0.95 3.18
N SER A 56 14.69 2.01 3.69
CA SER A 56 15.16 2.72 4.88
C SER A 56 14.97 1.88 6.14
N GLU A 57 15.78 2.13 7.18
CA GLU A 57 15.68 1.40 8.47
C GLU A 57 14.31 1.64 9.13
N GLU A 58 13.67 2.78 8.90
CA GLU A 58 12.34 3.14 9.42
C GLU A 58 11.23 2.23 8.86
N ILE A 59 11.39 1.70 7.63
CA ILE A 59 10.45 0.76 7.02
C ILE A 59 10.60 -0.65 7.61
N VAL A 60 11.70 -0.96 8.27
CA VAL A 60 11.96 -2.29 8.85
C VAL A 60 11.12 -2.56 10.10
N GLU A 61 10.67 -1.53 10.83
CA GLU A 61 9.76 -1.64 11.98
C GLU A 61 8.29 -1.73 11.52
N MET A 62 7.91 -2.87 10.94
CA MET A 62 6.53 -3.13 10.49
C MET A 62 5.73 -3.96 11.49
N ASP A 63 6.03 -3.81 12.78
CA ASP A 63 5.23 -4.41 13.84
C ASP A 63 3.80 -3.84 13.80
N GLY A 64 2.81 -4.76 13.69
CA GLY A 64 1.40 -4.37 13.63
C GLY A 64 0.79 -4.24 12.23
N LYS A 65 1.56 -4.33 11.15
CA LYS A 65 1.03 -4.32 9.77
C LYS A 65 0.53 -5.71 9.39
N PHE A 66 -0.80 -5.87 9.33
CA PHE A 66 -1.47 -7.16 9.25
C PHE A 66 -1.11 -7.93 7.98
N TYR A 67 -1.20 -7.30 6.80
CA TYR A 67 -0.92 -7.96 5.52
C TYR A 67 0.56 -8.33 5.40
N TYR A 68 1.47 -7.47 5.85
CA TYR A 68 2.90 -7.75 5.88
C TYR A 68 3.27 -9.00 6.68
N GLN A 69 2.63 -9.19 7.85
CA GLN A 69 2.91 -10.33 8.73
C GLN A 69 2.47 -11.69 8.16
N GLN A 70 1.57 -11.70 7.16
CA GLN A 70 1.12 -12.92 6.49
C GLN A 70 2.07 -13.39 5.39
N LEU A 71 3.11 -12.60 5.06
CA LEU A 71 3.99 -12.82 3.92
C LEU A 71 5.18 -13.69 4.26
N SER A 72 5.67 -14.46 3.27
CA SER A 72 6.98 -15.10 3.33
C SER A 72 8.12 -14.07 3.31
N GLU A 73 9.32 -14.42 3.77
CA GLU A 73 10.50 -13.52 3.76
C GLU A 73 10.81 -12.95 2.37
N GLU A 74 10.61 -13.76 1.30
CA GLU A 74 10.80 -13.28 -0.08
C GLU A 74 9.74 -12.23 -0.45
N GLU A 75 8.49 -12.44 -0.08
CA GLU A 75 7.40 -11.50 -0.34
C GLU A 75 7.51 -10.24 0.53
N GLN A 76 7.99 -10.36 1.76
CA GLN A 76 8.29 -9.21 2.62
C GLN A 76 9.34 -8.29 2.00
N THR A 77 10.37 -8.85 1.37
CA THR A 77 11.36 -8.06 0.62
C THR A 77 10.70 -7.27 -0.51
N VAL A 78 9.85 -7.92 -1.32
CA VAL A 78 9.13 -7.27 -2.43
C VAL A 78 8.18 -6.19 -1.91
N TYR A 79 7.46 -6.47 -0.82
CA TYR A 79 6.56 -5.54 -0.17
C TYR A 79 7.31 -4.27 0.31
N GLN A 80 8.47 -4.44 0.95
CA GLN A 80 9.32 -3.32 1.40
C GLN A 80 9.82 -2.47 0.23
N GLU A 81 10.22 -3.10 -0.88
CA GLU A 81 10.67 -2.41 -2.09
C GLU A 81 9.52 -1.61 -2.73
N LEU A 82 8.30 -2.18 -2.77
CA LEU A 82 7.11 -1.48 -3.24
C LEU A 82 6.75 -0.31 -2.34
N LEU A 83 6.72 -0.51 -1.03
CA LEU A 83 6.43 0.53 -0.05
C LEU A 83 7.41 1.71 -0.17
N GLN A 84 8.71 1.41 -0.21
CA GLN A 84 9.73 2.45 -0.38
C GLN A 84 9.53 3.24 -1.67
N GLY A 85 9.28 2.54 -2.78
CA GLY A 85 9.05 3.16 -4.08
C GLY A 85 7.80 4.04 -4.10
N LEU A 86 6.71 3.63 -3.44
CA LEU A 86 5.49 4.43 -3.30
C LEU A 86 5.72 5.67 -2.44
N LEU A 87 6.42 5.54 -1.30
CA LEU A 87 6.75 6.68 -0.43
C LEU A 87 7.66 7.70 -1.11
N GLU A 88 8.60 7.25 -1.94
CA GLU A 88 9.45 8.11 -2.75
C GLU A 88 8.77 8.64 -4.02
N HIS A 89 7.58 8.15 -4.32
CA HIS A 89 6.82 8.48 -5.53
C HIS A 89 7.62 8.16 -6.82
N VAL A 90 8.19 6.94 -6.87
CA VAL A 90 9.04 6.49 -7.98
C VAL A 90 8.17 6.03 -9.13
N GLU A 91 8.40 6.54 -10.34
CA GLU A 91 7.63 6.16 -11.55
C GLU A 91 7.82 4.69 -11.95
N GLN A 92 9.01 4.13 -11.68
CA GLN A 92 9.36 2.76 -12.01
C GLN A 92 10.11 2.10 -10.87
N ILE A 93 9.44 1.18 -10.16
CA ILE A 93 9.97 0.43 -9.04
C ILE A 93 10.50 -0.91 -9.55
N HIS A 94 11.71 -1.30 -9.15
CA HIS A 94 12.24 -2.63 -9.43
C HIS A 94 12.21 -3.49 -8.17
N VAL A 95 11.67 -4.71 -8.30
CA VAL A 95 11.51 -5.62 -7.16
C VAL A 95 12.10 -6.99 -7.43
N HIS A 96 12.54 -7.67 -6.36
CA HIS A 96 13.13 -9.00 -6.39
C HIS A 96 12.06 -10.10 -6.57
N SER A 97 11.35 -10.08 -7.69
CA SER A 97 10.34 -11.07 -8.04
C SER A 97 10.35 -11.38 -9.53
N GLN A 98 9.81 -12.55 -9.89
CA GLN A 98 9.55 -12.98 -11.26
C GLN A 98 8.06 -13.27 -11.50
N LYS A 99 7.18 -12.83 -10.60
CA LYS A 99 5.73 -13.09 -10.60
C LYS A 99 4.96 -11.78 -10.61
N PRO A 100 4.76 -11.13 -11.79
CA PRO A 100 4.13 -9.82 -11.89
C PRO A 100 2.73 -9.76 -11.24
N GLU A 101 1.91 -10.80 -11.40
CA GLU A 101 0.57 -10.86 -10.83
C GLU A 101 0.64 -10.79 -9.28
N ARG A 102 1.54 -11.59 -8.68
CA ARG A 102 1.73 -11.57 -7.23
C ARG A 102 2.30 -10.24 -6.73
N VAL A 103 3.16 -9.61 -7.52
CA VAL A 103 3.69 -8.27 -7.20
C VAL A 103 2.56 -7.23 -7.16
N ASN A 104 1.59 -7.31 -8.09
CA ASN A 104 0.43 -6.44 -8.07
C ASN A 104 -0.47 -6.68 -6.85
N GLU A 105 -0.65 -7.94 -6.43
CA GLU A 105 -1.35 -8.26 -5.17
C GLU A 105 -0.62 -7.69 -3.95
N LEU A 106 0.72 -7.79 -3.91
CA LEU A 106 1.52 -7.23 -2.82
C LEU A 106 1.44 -5.69 -2.79
N LEU A 107 1.31 -5.03 -3.93
CA LEU A 107 1.05 -3.58 -3.98
C LEU A 107 -0.27 -3.23 -3.28
N VAL A 108 -1.33 -4.01 -3.54
CA VAL A 108 -2.62 -3.82 -2.84
C VAL A 108 -2.47 -4.05 -1.34
N TYR A 109 -1.69 -5.05 -0.91
CA TYR A 109 -1.41 -5.30 0.51
C TYR A 109 -0.68 -4.13 1.18
N VAL A 110 0.26 -3.49 0.47
CA VAL A 110 0.90 -2.24 0.95
C VAL A 110 -0.16 -1.16 1.18
N LEU A 111 -1.08 -0.96 0.24
CA LEU A 111 -2.12 0.07 0.35
C LEU A 111 -3.21 -0.25 1.39
N ASN A 112 -3.39 -1.53 1.75
CA ASN A 112 -4.26 -1.95 2.83
C ASN A 112 -3.62 -1.73 4.20
N ASP A 113 -2.30 -1.88 4.31
CA ASP A 113 -1.56 -1.63 5.54
C ASP A 113 -1.19 -0.16 5.77
N TYR A 114 -1.20 0.68 4.71
CA TYR A 114 -0.78 2.09 4.75
C TYR A 114 -1.86 3.01 4.13
N PRO A 115 -2.96 3.29 4.86
CA PRO A 115 -4.05 4.14 4.38
C PRO A 115 -3.60 5.57 4.04
N GLU A 116 -2.47 6.04 4.61
CA GLU A 116 -1.87 7.33 4.29
C GLU A 116 -1.30 7.43 2.87
N ILE A 117 -1.11 6.30 2.17
CA ILE A 117 -0.69 6.29 0.76
C ILE A 117 -1.91 6.49 -0.14
N PHE A 118 -2.54 7.63 -0.05
CA PHE A 118 -3.74 7.99 -0.82
C PHE A 118 -3.46 8.36 -2.29
N TRP A 119 -2.21 8.50 -2.67
CA TRP A 119 -1.80 8.93 -4.01
C TRP A 119 -1.63 7.80 -5.03
N SER A 120 -1.84 6.56 -4.64
CA SER A 120 -1.87 5.41 -5.55
C SER A 120 -3.29 4.86 -5.66
N ASP A 121 -3.72 4.54 -6.88
CA ASP A 121 -5.03 3.95 -7.17
C ASP A 121 -5.06 2.42 -6.98
N GLY A 122 -3.95 1.82 -6.56
CA GLY A 122 -3.80 0.37 -6.38
C GLY A 122 -3.57 -0.40 -7.67
N THR A 123 -3.53 0.25 -8.82
CA THR A 123 -3.17 -0.40 -10.07
C THR A 123 -1.67 -0.35 -10.34
N ALA A 124 -1.15 -1.31 -11.10
CA ALA A 124 0.21 -1.27 -11.59
C ALA A 124 0.36 -2.01 -12.92
N SER A 125 1.27 -1.53 -13.75
CA SER A 125 1.77 -2.29 -14.90
C SER A 125 3.09 -2.95 -14.53
N SER A 126 3.08 -4.28 -14.39
CA SER A 126 4.23 -5.06 -13.95
C SER A 126 4.76 -5.97 -15.05
N THR A 127 6.08 -5.96 -15.27
CA THR A 127 6.75 -6.76 -16.29
C THR A 127 7.96 -7.48 -15.70
N ALA A 128 7.98 -8.81 -15.80
CA ALA A 128 9.12 -9.63 -15.38
C ALA A 128 10.22 -9.65 -16.44
N TYR A 129 11.46 -9.49 -16.00
CA TYR A 129 12.66 -9.58 -16.82
C TYR A 129 13.52 -10.76 -16.32
N SER A 130 13.90 -11.65 -17.25
CA SER A 130 14.71 -12.83 -16.96
C SER A 130 16.02 -12.80 -17.74
N GLY A 131 17.09 -13.32 -17.16
CA GLY A 131 18.40 -13.40 -17.80
C GLY A 131 19.55 -13.32 -16.80
N LEU A 132 20.50 -12.46 -17.04
CA LEU A 132 21.57 -12.17 -16.07
C LEU A 132 21.05 -11.40 -14.85
N GLN A 133 19.96 -10.65 -15.02
CA GLN A 133 19.21 -9.99 -13.96
C GLN A 133 17.77 -10.49 -13.99
N ASN A 134 17.28 -10.93 -12.85
CA ASN A 134 15.90 -11.41 -12.67
C ASN A 134 15.20 -10.44 -11.74
N TYR A 135 14.20 -9.72 -12.26
CA TYR A 135 13.44 -8.73 -11.51
C TYR A 135 12.09 -8.49 -12.16
N THR A 136 11.19 -7.88 -11.44
CA THR A 136 9.96 -7.29 -12.00
C THR A 136 10.08 -5.76 -11.94
N SER A 137 9.77 -5.11 -13.05
CA SER A 137 9.60 -3.67 -13.14
C SER A 137 8.14 -3.34 -12.94
N VAL A 138 7.83 -2.46 -12.01
CA VAL A 138 6.49 -2.05 -11.60
C VAL A 138 6.32 -0.57 -11.86
N MET A 139 5.27 -0.20 -12.59
CA MET A 139 4.85 1.18 -12.79
C MET A 139 3.50 1.37 -12.07
N PRO A 140 3.49 1.92 -10.84
CA PRO A 140 2.26 2.16 -10.11
C PRO A 140 1.39 3.23 -10.78
N GLY A 141 0.06 3.09 -10.64
CA GLY A 141 -0.87 4.16 -10.96
C GLY A 141 -0.83 5.23 -9.86
N TYR A 142 -0.50 6.46 -10.24
CA TYR A 142 -0.51 7.60 -9.33
C TYR A 142 -1.66 8.54 -9.66
N LEU A 143 -2.46 8.89 -8.64
CA LEU A 143 -3.57 9.85 -8.74
C LEU A 143 -3.07 11.30 -8.75
N TYR A 144 -1.96 11.57 -8.07
CA TYR A 144 -1.45 12.90 -7.80
C TYR A 144 0.03 13.00 -8.06
N THR A 145 0.49 14.20 -8.40
CA THR A 145 1.91 14.56 -8.37
C THR A 145 2.40 14.68 -6.91
N LYS A 146 3.70 14.59 -6.70
CA LYS A 146 4.32 14.74 -5.38
C LYS A 146 3.95 16.07 -4.70
N GLU A 147 3.86 17.16 -5.48
CA GLU A 147 3.46 18.48 -4.95
C GLU A 147 1.99 18.50 -4.49
N GLU A 148 1.10 17.87 -5.24
CA GLU A 148 -0.31 17.73 -4.86
C GLU A 148 -0.47 16.86 -3.61
N CYS A 149 0.31 15.77 -3.50
CA CYS A 149 0.34 14.91 -2.31
C CYS A 149 0.70 15.71 -1.05
N GLU A 150 1.74 16.53 -1.09
CA GLU A 150 2.16 17.34 0.06
C GLU A 150 1.07 18.33 0.51
N LYS A 151 0.34 18.92 -0.45
CA LYS A 151 -0.78 19.82 -0.14
C LYS A 151 -1.94 19.07 0.52
N LYS A 152 -2.36 17.93 -0.07
CA LYS A 152 -3.45 17.11 0.49
C LYS A 152 -3.05 16.56 1.86
N LYS A 153 -1.82 16.08 2.02
CA LYS A 153 -1.31 15.59 3.31
C LYS A 153 -1.40 16.66 4.39
N THR A 154 -1.01 17.90 4.08
CA THR A 154 -1.13 19.02 5.03
C THR A 154 -2.58 19.23 5.47
N GLN A 155 -3.55 19.13 4.56
CA GLN A 155 -4.99 19.28 4.89
C GLN A 155 -5.47 18.12 5.75
N ILE A 156 -5.08 16.88 5.41
CA ILE A 156 -5.42 15.68 6.19
C ILE A 156 -4.82 15.78 7.59
N ASP A 157 -3.53 16.16 7.72
CA ASP A 157 -2.85 16.29 9.01
C ASP A 157 -3.52 17.33 9.91
N MET A 158 -4.03 18.44 9.35
CA MET A 158 -4.78 19.45 10.09
C MET A 158 -6.10 18.90 10.60
N GLU A 159 -6.89 18.26 9.75
CA GLU A 159 -8.18 17.68 10.09
C GLU A 159 -8.05 16.57 11.14
N VAL A 160 -7.09 15.68 10.96
CA VAL A 160 -6.79 14.60 11.92
C VAL A 160 -6.32 15.16 13.27
N SER A 161 -5.48 16.20 13.25
CA SER A 161 -5.04 16.86 14.49
C SER A 161 -6.22 17.52 15.24
N GLU A 162 -7.15 18.11 14.52
CA GLU A 162 -8.38 18.67 15.10
C GLU A 162 -9.24 17.56 15.70
N CYS A 163 -9.49 16.47 14.95
CA CYS A 163 -10.22 15.31 15.43
C CYS A 163 -9.60 14.79 16.73
N LEU A 164 -8.32 14.45 16.72
CA LEU A 164 -7.65 13.83 17.86
C LEU A 164 -7.50 14.76 19.08
N SER A 165 -7.63 16.08 18.89
CA SER A 165 -7.66 17.03 20.01
C SER A 165 -8.91 16.90 20.88
N GLY A 166 -9.98 16.30 20.35
CA GLY A 166 -11.25 16.10 21.05
C GLY A 166 -11.27 14.90 22.00
N ILE A 167 -10.24 14.04 21.98
CA ILE A 167 -10.17 12.86 22.85
C ILE A 167 -8.91 12.87 23.71
N SER A 168 -8.99 12.29 24.91
CA SER A 168 -7.85 12.15 25.81
C SER A 168 -6.88 11.08 25.33
N GLU A 169 -5.57 11.35 25.36
CA GLU A 169 -4.54 10.34 25.13
C GLU A 169 -4.64 9.13 26.10
N ASN A 170 -5.19 9.36 27.29
CA ASN A 170 -5.41 8.32 28.31
C ASN A 170 -6.80 7.66 28.22
N ALA A 171 -7.59 7.95 27.20
CA ALA A 171 -8.85 7.24 26.96
C ALA A 171 -8.60 5.74 26.75
N SER A 172 -9.53 4.89 27.17
CA SER A 172 -9.49 3.45 26.90
C SER A 172 -9.57 3.14 25.41
N ASP A 173 -9.20 1.93 25.02
CA ASP A 173 -9.30 1.49 23.62
C ASP A 173 -10.74 1.65 23.11
N TYR A 174 -11.73 1.23 23.93
CA TYR A 174 -13.15 1.38 23.60
C TYR A 174 -13.55 2.85 23.37
N GLU A 175 -13.16 3.76 24.27
CA GLU A 175 -13.50 5.20 24.13
C GLU A 175 -12.89 5.82 22.89
N LYS A 176 -11.67 5.40 22.50
CA LYS A 176 -11.01 5.86 21.28
C LYS A 176 -11.70 5.34 20.02
N ILE A 177 -12.02 4.04 20.00
CA ILE A 177 -12.73 3.40 18.87
C ILE A 177 -14.11 4.07 18.67
N LEU A 178 -14.87 4.23 19.76
CA LEU A 178 -16.18 4.88 19.74
C LEU A 178 -16.07 6.32 19.20
N TYR A 179 -15.10 7.07 19.72
CA TYR A 179 -14.89 8.46 19.29
C TYR A 179 -14.58 8.58 17.80
N ASP A 180 -13.67 7.74 17.28
CA ASP A 180 -13.30 7.76 15.86
C ASP A 180 -14.47 7.34 14.97
N TYR A 181 -15.25 6.35 15.41
CA TYR A 181 -16.47 5.89 14.75
C TYR A 181 -17.49 7.02 14.63
N GLU A 182 -17.88 7.63 15.75
CA GLU A 182 -18.83 8.74 15.79
C GLU A 182 -18.31 9.96 15.02
N TYR A 183 -17.01 10.26 15.11
CA TYR A 183 -16.41 11.37 14.36
C TYR A 183 -16.60 11.19 12.85
N ILE A 184 -16.27 10.00 12.31
CA ILE A 184 -16.38 9.75 10.88
C ILE A 184 -17.85 9.80 10.45
N VAL A 185 -18.74 9.08 11.14
CA VAL A 185 -20.18 9.05 10.80
C VAL A 185 -20.80 10.45 10.82
N ASN A 186 -20.43 11.30 11.78
CA ASN A 186 -20.97 12.66 11.87
C ASN A 186 -20.37 13.65 10.86
N GLN A 187 -19.24 13.36 10.24
CA GLN A 187 -18.53 14.30 9.36
C GLN A 187 -18.60 13.93 7.88
N VAL A 188 -19.02 12.72 7.55
CA VAL A 188 -18.91 12.17 6.18
C VAL A 188 -20.27 11.69 5.74
N ASP A 189 -20.68 12.04 4.52
CA ASP A 189 -21.87 11.51 3.86
C ASP A 189 -21.49 10.37 2.91
N TYR A 190 -22.34 9.35 2.78
CA TYR A 190 -22.13 8.29 1.80
C TYR A 190 -22.45 8.80 0.39
N ASP A 191 -21.49 8.72 -0.55
CA ASP A 191 -21.67 9.19 -1.93
C ASP A 191 -20.77 8.40 -2.90
N ASP A 192 -21.37 7.56 -3.74
CA ASP A 192 -20.67 6.77 -4.76
C ASP A 192 -19.97 7.63 -5.81
N ALA A 193 -20.46 8.85 -6.03
CA ALA A 193 -19.90 9.78 -7.00
C ALA A 193 -18.81 10.70 -6.42
N ALA A 194 -18.48 10.55 -5.14
CA ALA A 194 -17.48 11.38 -4.49
C ALA A 194 -16.09 11.21 -5.13
N GLU A 195 -15.37 12.32 -5.29
CA GLU A 195 -13.98 12.31 -5.72
C GLU A 195 -13.13 11.64 -4.64
N ASP A 196 -12.13 10.85 -5.06
CA ASP A 196 -11.22 10.13 -4.15
C ASP A 196 -11.89 9.10 -3.22
N ASN A 197 -13.10 8.66 -3.52
CA ASN A 197 -13.93 7.84 -2.63
C ASN A 197 -13.30 6.53 -2.14
N GLN A 198 -12.19 6.08 -2.75
CA GLN A 198 -11.44 4.87 -2.37
C GLN A 198 -10.30 5.13 -1.38
N ASN A 199 -10.09 6.36 -0.95
CA ASN A 199 -8.97 6.74 -0.08
C ASN A 199 -9.37 7.82 0.95
N ILE A 200 -8.47 8.09 1.89
CA ILE A 200 -8.73 8.98 3.03
C ILE A 200 -8.97 10.46 2.67
N CYS A 201 -8.64 10.90 1.44
CA CYS A 201 -8.92 12.27 1.00
C CYS A 201 -10.44 12.54 0.96
N SER A 202 -11.24 11.55 0.56
CA SER A 202 -12.70 11.67 0.50
C SER A 202 -13.29 11.96 1.87
N VAL A 203 -12.76 11.35 2.93
CA VAL A 203 -13.22 11.53 4.31
C VAL A 203 -12.70 12.83 4.90
N PHE A 204 -11.37 13.04 4.92
CA PHE A 204 -10.81 14.19 5.63
C PHE A 204 -10.92 15.51 4.87
N ILE A 205 -10.95 15.47 3.53
CA ILE A 205 -11.04 16.68 2.69
C ILE A 205 -12.44 16.83 2.07
N GLY A 206 -12.91 15.76 1.43
CA GLY A 206 -14.15 15.77 0.64
C GLY A 206 -15.41 15.70 1.49
N LYS A 207 -15.35 15.11 2.68
CA LYS A 207 -16.48 14.83 3.59
C LYS A 207 -17.59 14.00 2.94
N LYS A 208 -17.23 13.23 1.89
CA LYS A 208 -18.09 12.31 1.16
C LYS A 208 -17.28 11.12 0.69
N SER A 209 -17.76 9.90 0.96
CA SER A 209 -16.98 8.70 0.69
C SER A 209 -17.86 7.47 0.44
N VAL A 210 -17.22 6.33 0.17
CA VAL A 210 -17.80 4.99 0.18
C VAL A 210 -17.09 4.12 1.22
N CYS A 211 -17.54 2.88 1.39
CA CYS A 211 -17.00 1.94 2.40
C CYS A 211 -15.46 1.89 2.47
N ALA A 212 -14.78 1.94 1.32
CA ALA A 212 -13.32 1.91 1.27
C ALA A 212 -12.68 3.14 1.95
N GLY A 213 -13.19 4.34 1.71
CA GLY A 213 -12.67 5.55 2.35
C GLY A 213 -12.99 5.61 3.84
N TYR A 214 -14.25 5.26 4.24
CA TYR A 214 -14.65 5.14 5.64
C TYR A 214 -13.70 4.23 6.42
N SER A 215 -13.50 3.01 5.93
CA SER A 215 -12.65 2.01 6.60
C SER A 215 -11.18 2.41 6.66
N LYS A 216 -10.64 3.02 5.59
CA LYS A 216 -9.25 3.52 5.60
C LYS A 216 -9.08 4.71 6.54
N ALA A 217 -10.07 5.60 6.65
CA ALA A 217 -10.01 6.71 7.60
C ALA A 217 -10.07 6.22 9.04
N MET A 218 -10.92 5.23 9.34
CA MET A 218 -10.97 4.58 10.65
C MET A 218 -9.62 3.96 11.02
N GLN A 219 -9.03 3.18 10.09
CA GLN A 219 -7.69 2.62 10.29
C GLN A 219 -6.66 3.71 10.57
N TYR A 220 -6.67 4.79 9.80
CA TYR A 220 -5.71 5.89 9.94
C TYR A 220 -5.81 6.59 11.30
N LEU A 221 -7.02 6.90 11.78
CA LEU A 221 -7.23 7.52 13.09
C LEU A 221 -6.78 6.60 14.23
N MET A 222 -7.17 5.33 14.18
CA MET A 222 -6.77 4.34 15.19
C MET A 222 -5.26 4.15 15.25
N GLU A 223 -4.58 4.04 14.12
CA GLU A 223 -3.12 3.92 14.07
C GLU A 223 -2.43 5.17 14.66
N LYS A 224 -2.97 6.37 14.43
CA LYS A 224 -2.47 7.60 15.05
C LYS A 224 -2.61 7.62 16.57
N GLN A 225 -3.55 6.87 17.11
CA GLN A 225 -3.75 6.70 18.55
C GLN A 225 -3.05 5.48 19.14
N GLY A 226 -2.25 4.77 18.32
CA GLY A 226 -1.48 3.59 18.71
C GLY A 226 -2.31 2.32 18.89
N LEU A 227 -3.51 2.27 18.31
CA LEU A 227 -4.38 1.11 18.32
C LEU A 227 -4.18 0.26 17.06
N PHE A 228 -4.32 -1.06 17.21
CA PHE A 228 -4.33 -1.96 16.07
C PHE A 228 -5.66 -1.84 15.31
N CYS A 229 -5.55 -1.57 14.02
CA CYS A 229 -6.66 -1.60 13.08
C CYS A 229 -6.15 -2.07 11.72
N THR A 230 -6.89 -2.91 11.03
CA THR A 230 -6.57 -3.30 9.67
C THR A 230 -7.80 -3.21 8.78
N TYR A 231 -7.56 -2.87 7.52
CA TYR A 231 -8.56 -2.80 6.46
C TYR A 231 -8.92 -4.21 5.99
N VAL A 232 -10.21 -4.52 5.97
CA VAL A 232 -10.74 -5.81 5.53
C VAL A 232 -11.64 -5.59 4.32
N THR A 233 -11.56 -6.47 3.34
CA THR A 233 -12.46 -6.50 2.18
C THR A 233 -13.14 -7.84 2.06
N GLY A 234 -14.39 -7.82 1.61
CA GLY A 234 -15.17 -9.03 1.39
C GLY A 234 -16.38 -8.76 0.50
N GLU A 235 -17.36 -9.63 0.59
CA GLU A 235 -18.65 -9.50 -0.08
C GLU A 235 -19.76 -9.53 0.97
N VAL A 236 -20.70 -8.62 0.86
CA VAL A 236 -21.94 -8.61 1.65
C VAL A 236 -23.13 -8.93 0.74
N THR A 237 -24.20 -9.46 1.31
CA THR A 237 -25.41 -9.76 0.56
C THR A 237 -26.43 -8.67 0.82
N GLU A 238 -26.72 -7.88 -0.19
CA GLU A 238 -27.81 -6.88 -0.15
C GLU A 238 -29.05 -7.43 -0.83
N SER A 239 -30.22 -7.12 -0.23
CA SER A 239 -31.52 -7.47 -0.79
C SER A 239 -32.04 -6.29 -1.59
N PHE A 240 -32.04 -6.39 -2.91
CA PHE A 240 -32.61 -5.37 -3.78
C PHE A 240 -34.14 -5.52 -3.94
N SER A 241 -34.78 -4.55 -4.57
CA SER A 241 -36.23 -4.50 -4.82
C SER A 241 -36.78 -5.67 -5.66
N ASP A 242 -35.91 -6.46 -6.30
CA ASP A 242 -36.27 -7.70 -7.01
C ASP A 242 -36.50 -8.89 -6.07
N GLY A 243 -36.13 -8.76 -4.78
CA GLY A 243 -36.23 -9.80 -3.75
C GLY A 243 -35.13 -10.85 -3.80
N GLU A 244 -34.11 -10.67 -4.64
CA GLU A 244 -32.94 -11.53 -4.70
C GLU A 244 -31.78 -10.86 -3.95
N GLY A 245 -31.01 -11.65 -3.17
CA GLY A 245 -29.80 -11.18 -2.53
C GLY A 245 -28.64 -11.12 -3.54
N HIS A 246 -28.07 -9.95 -3.72
CA HIS A 246 -26.89 -9.76 -4.57
C HIS A 246 -25.65 -9.58 -3.71
N LYS A 247 -24.54 -10.23 -4.12
CA LYS A 247 -23.25 -10.02 -3.47
C LYS A 247 -22.59 -8.78 -4.03
N ILE A 248 -22.27 -7.85 -3.15
CA ILE A 248 -21.54 -6.65 -3.49
C ILE A 248 -20.20 -6.60 -2.74
N PRO A 249 -19.14 -6.04 -3.35
CA PRO A 249 -17.89 -5.78 -2.65
C PRO A 249 -18.11 -4.78 -1.52
N HIS A 250 -17.53 -5.08 -0.36
CA HIS A 250 -17.62 -4.21 0.81
C HIS A 250 -16.29 -4.14 1.55
N ALA A 251 -16.11 -3.12 2.38
CA ALA A 251 -14.93 -2.91 3.19
C ALA A 251 -15.31 -2.47 4.60
N TRP A 252 -14.60 -3.02 5.59
CA TRP A 252 -14.74 -2.73 7.01
C TRP A 252 -13.39 -2.86 7.72
N ASN A 253 -13.35 -2.87 9.04
CA ASN A 253 -12.11 -2.99 9.82
C ASN A 253 -12.15 -4.18 10.76
N LEU A 254 -10.97 -4.76 11.02
CA LEU A 254 -10.70 -5.60 12.16
C LEU A 254 -9.84 -4.79 13.13
N VAL A 255 -10.30 -4.63 14.36
CA VAL A 255 -9.66 -3.83 15.39
C VAL A 255 -9.30 -4.69 16.60
N LYS A 256 -8.39 -4.19 17.44
CA LYS A 256 -8.11 -4.79 18.74
C LYS A 256 -8.54 -3.84 19.85
N CYS A 257 -9.41 -4.32 20.75
CA CYS A 257 -9.92 -3.59 21.88
C CYS A 257 -9.69 -4.42 23.16
N ASP A 258 -9.00 -3.86 24.14
CA ASP A 258 -8.72 -4.52 25.44
C ASP A 258 -8.13 -5.93 25.34
N GLY A 259 -7.43 -6.23 24.24
CA GLY A 259 -6.74 -7.51 24.02
C GLY A 259 -7.46 -8.48 23.09
N ASP A 260 -8.74 -8.31 22.83
CA ASP A 260 -9.57 -9.12 21.94
C ASP A 260 -9.79 -8.43 20.57
N TYR A 261 -10.17 -9.20 19.56
CA TYR A 261 -10.40 -8.70 18.20
C TYR A 261 -11.89 -8.59 17.90
N TYR A 262 -12.27 -7.50 17.23
CA TYR A 262 -13.64 -7.19 16.84
C TYR A 262 -13.68 -6.59 15.45
N TYR A 263 -14.84 -6.71 14.79
CA TYR A 263 -15.11 -6.00 13.55
C TYR A 263 -15.75 -4.64 13.82
N VAL A 264 -15.43 -3.68 12.97
CA VAL A 264 -16.03 -2.34 12.98
C VAL A 264 -16.37 -1.97 11.56
N ASP A 265 -17.65 -1.70 11.29
CA ASP A 265 -18.11 -1.17 10.02
C ASP A 265 -18.71 0.22 10.20
N VAL A 266 -17.89 1.22 9.90
CA VAL A 266 -18.27 2.63 10.06
C VAL A 266 -19.30 3.05 9.01
N THR A 267 -19.29 2.40 7.84
CA THR A 267 -20.25 2.71 6.75
C THR A 267 -21.68 2.38 7.17
N TRP A 268 -21.88 1.21 7.78
CA TRP A 268 -23.19 0.79 8.26
C TRP A 268 -23.59 1.46 9.58
N GLY A 269 -22.67 2.21 10.18
CA GLY A 269 -23.00 3.14 11.27
C GLY A 269 -23.66 4.42 10.80
N ASP A 270 -23.48 4.77 9.51
CA ASP A 270 -24.02 5.98 8.92
C ASP A 270 -25.54 5.85 8.64
N PRO A 271 -26.39 6.62 9.31
CA PRO A 271 -27.84 6.54 9.11
C PRO A 271 -28.26 6.96 7.69
N ILE A 272 -27.49 7.83 7.04
CA ILE A 272 -27.79 8.30 5.67
C ILE A 272 -27.61 7.16 4.67
N PHE A 273 -26.62 6.28 4.88
CA PHE A 273 -26.44 5.08 4.07
C PHE A 273 -27.64 4.13 4.17
N GLN A 274 -28.19 3.96 5.37
CA GLN A 274 -29.33 3.07 5.61
C GLN A 274 -30.66 3.61 5.03
N GLU A 275 -30.81 4.94 4.95
CA GLU A 275 -32.03 5.57 4.46
C GLU A 275 -32.04 5.85 2.95
N SER A 276 -30.90 5.79 2.27
CA SER A 276 -30.84 6.01 0.81
C SER A 276 -31.59 4.96 0.00
N GLU A 277 -32.00 3.83 0.60
CA GLU A 277 -32.83 2.80 -0.03
C GLU A 277 -34.35 3.04 0.13
N GLU A 278 -34.79 3.91 1.06
CA GLU A 278 -36.19 4.30 1.20
C GLU A 278 -36.37 5.80 0.88
N GLU A 279 -37.07 6.10 -0.20
CA GLU A 279 -37.42 7.47 -0.64
C GLU A 279 -37.99 8.32 0.51
N THR A 280 -37.18 9.12 1.22
CA THR A 280 -37.65 10.13 2.17
C THR A 280 -37.37 11.53 1.66
N GLU A 281 -38.31 12.07 0.89
CA GLU A 281 -38.24 13.42 0.31
C GLU A 281 -38.33 14.59 1.33
N ASN A 282 -38.31 14.39 2.65
CA ASN A 282 -38.60 15.48 3.59
C ASN A 282 -38.06 15.39 5.03
N VAL A 283 -36.94 14.75 5.29
CA VAL A 283 -36.28 14.81 6.63
C VAL A 283 -35.14 15.82 6.60
N MET A 284 -35.10 16.73 7.59
CA MET A 284 -33.99 17.68 7.69
C MET A 284 -32.68 16.92 8.06
N ASP A 285 -31.59 17.16 7.35
CA ASP A 285 -30.28 16.53 7.53
C ASP A 285 -29.78 16.45 8.99
N ASP A 286 -30.13 17.43 9.81
CA ASP A 286 -29.73 17.51 11.23
C ASP A 286 -30.48 16.51 12.15
N GLU A 287 -31.70 16.05 11.80
CA GLU A 287 -32.44 15.05 12.59
C GLU A 287 -31.96 13.59 12.28
N ILE A 288 -31.39 13.36 11.11
CA ILE A 288 -30.91 12.04 10.66
C ILE A 288 -29.62 11.67 11.36
N ARG A 289 -28.71 12.64 11.55
CA ARG A 289 -27.38 12.41 12.17
C ARG A 289 -27.45 12.03 13.66
N ASP A 290 -28.58 12.24 14.33
CA ASP A 290 -28.79 11.82 15.73
C ASP A 290 -29.02 10.29 15.89
N ASN A 291 -29.09 9.52 14.78
CA ASN A 291 -29.43 8.10 14.79
C ASN A 291 -28.27 7.18 14.34
N ILE A 292 -27.04 7.42 14.81
CA ILE A 292 -25.90 6.52 14.53
C ILE A 292 -26.26 5.08 14.92
N SER A 293 -26.08 4.12 14.00
CA SER A 293 -26.19 2.72 14.33
C SER A 293 -24.88 2.22 14.97
N TYR A 294 -25.02 1.58 16.13
CA TYR A 294 -23.90 0.94 16.82
C TYR A 294 -23.92 -0.58 16.67
N ASP A 295 -24.82 -1.14 15.85
CA ASP A 295 -24.96 -2.58 15.65
C ASP A 295 -23.72 -3.19 14.98
N TYR A 296 -22.92 -2.35 14.31
CA TYR A 296 -21.70 -2.75 13.59
C TYR A 296 -20.42 -2.19 14.22
N MET A 297 -20.51 -1.75 15.47
CA MET A 297 -19.37 -1.27 16.24
C MET A 297 -18.92 -2.33 17.26
N LEU A 298 -17.72 -2.91 17.07
CA LEU A 298 -17.15 -3.99 17.87
C LEU A 298 -18.00 -5.27 17.86
N CYS A 299 -18.39 -5.72 16.65
CA CYS A 299 -19.06 -6.99 16.44
C CYS A 299 -18.09 -8.16 16.57
N ASP A 300 -18.55 -9.28 17.09
CA ASP A 300 -17.85 -10.56 16.99
C ASP A 300 -18.21 -11.33 15.70
N ASP A 301 -17.63 -12.53 15.52
CA ASP A 301 -17.88 -13.37 14.33
C ASP A 301 -19.35 -13.78 14.20
N ASP A 302 -20.05 -14.02 15.31
CA ASP A 302 -21.44 -14.48 15.31
C ASP A 302 -22.43 -13.33 15.00
N GLU A 303 -22.01 -12.07 15.19
CA GLU A 303 -22.80 -10.88 14.92
C GLU A 303 -22.61 -10.35 13.49
N LEU A 304 -21.43 -10.54 12.92
CA LEU A 304 -21.10 -10.03 11.58
C LEU A 304 -21.48 -11.03 10.48
N PHE A 305 -21.43 -12.36 10.72
CA PHE A 305 -21.64 -13.45 9.76
C PHE A 305 -22.82 -14.33 10.13
#